data_fd44b5f50c661482f736dd56ebbe9787
#
_entry.id   fd44b5f50c661482f736dd56ebbe9787
#
_cell.length_a   1.000
_cell.length_b   1.000
_cell.length_c   1.000
_cell.angle_alpha   90.00
_cell.angle_beta   90.00
_cell.angle_gamma   90.00
#
_symmetry.space_group_name_H-M   'P 1'
#
loop_
_entity.id
_entity.type
_entity.pdbx_description
1 polymer ?
#
loop_
_entity_poly.entity_id
_entity_poly.type
_entity_poly.pdbx_seq_one_letter_code
_entity_poly.pdbx_strand_id
1 'polypeptide(L)' 'MSKIYANLNSDSICEAIIEYQTPLDSPPSHYKEIESVDETLIGKKWNGSSWEEVS' A
#
# COMPACT_ATOMS: atom_id res chain seq x y z
N MET A 1 4.90 -10.28 14.65
CA MET A 1 3.73 -9.57 14.13
C MET A 1 3.93 -9.26 12.66
N SER A 2 2.94 -9.45 11.86
CA SER A 2 3.03 -9.19 10.42
C SER A 2 2.75 -7.72 10.11
N LYS A 3 3.30 -7.25 9.01
CA LYS A 3 3.04 -5.92 8.49
C LYS A 3 2.50 -6.04 7.07
N ILE A 4 1.58 -5.18 6.74
CA ILE A 4 0.91 -5.21 5.44
C ILE A 4 1.20 -3.89 4.73
N TYR A 5 1.60 -4.00 3.47
CA TYR A 5 1.97 -2.84 2.67
C TYR A 5 1.20 -2.82 1.36
N ALA A 6 0.79 -1.63 0.95
CA ALA A 6 0.23 -1.40 -0.37
C ALA A 6 1.37 -0.99 -1.30
N ASN A 7 1.53 -1.74 -2.39
CA ASN A 7 2.57 -1.46 -3.37
C ASN A 7 2.04 -0.44 -4.37
N LEU A 8 2.62 0.75 -4.35
CA LEU A 8 2.19 1.85 -5.22
C LEU A 8 3.08 1.93 -6.46
N ASN A 9 2.47 2.27 -7.60
CA ASN A 9 3.23 2.48 -8.83
C ASN A 9 3.73 3.92 -8.92
N SER A 10 4.29 4.31 -10.07
CA SER A 10 4.82 5.66 -10.25
C SER A 10 3.76 6.76 -10.12
N ASP A 11 2.50 6.41 -10.29
CA ASP A 11 1.39 7.35 -10.15
C ASP A 11 0.76 7.30 -8.76
N SER A 12 1.39 6.59 -7.83
CA SER A 12 0.90 6.39 -6.46
C SER A 12 -0.40 5.58 -6.39
N ILE A 13 -0.65 4.77 -7.41
CA ILE A 13 -1.83 3.91 -7.46
C ILE A 13 -1.45 2.53 -6.92
N CYS A 14 -2.27 2.01 -6.03
CA CYS A 14 -2.02 0.70 -5.43
C CYS A 14 -2.18 -0.40 -6.48
N GLU A 15 -1.11 -1.15 -6.72
CA GLU A 15 -1.11 -2.25 -7.67
C GLU A 15 -1.30 -3.60 -7.00
N ALA A 16 -0.84 -3.71 -5.75
CA ALA A 16 -0.88 -4.98 -5.04
C ALA A 16 -0.83 -4.75 -3.54
N ILE A 17 -1.27 -5.74 -2.80
CA ILE A 17 -1.17 -5.75 -1.34
C ILE A 17 -0.22 -6.88 -0.97
N ILE A 18 0.78 -6.57 -0.14
CA ILE A 18 1.81 -7.53 0.25
C ILE A 18 1.84 -7.64 1.76
N GLU A 19 1.81 -8.85 2.28
CA GLU A 19 1.94 -9.10 3.70
C GLU A 19 3.30 -9.71 4.01
N TYR A 20 4.00 -9.12 4.97
CA TYR A 20 5.28 -9.65 5.44
C TYR A 20 5.12 -10.23 6.83
N GLN A 21 5.73 -11.38 7.06
CA GLN A 21 5.72 -12.04 8.38
C GLN A 21 6.47 -11.19 9.41
N THR A 22 7.54 -10.53 8.98
CA THR A 22 8.30 -9.64 9.85
C THR A 22 8.34 -8.25 9.22
N PRO A 23 8.28 -7.18 10.04
CA PRO A 23 8.34 -5.82 9.51
C PRO A 23 9.65 -5.58 8.78
N LEU A 24 9.59 -4.79 7.72
CA LEU A 24 10.78 -4.37 6.98
C LEU A 24 11.45 -3.23 7.74
N ASP A 25 12.79 -3.30 7.87
CA ASP A 25 13.53 -2.23 8.54
C ASP A 25 13.47 -0.93 7.71
N SER A 26 13.57 -1.08 6.41
CA SER A 26 13.55 0.07 5.50
C SER A 26 12.72 -0.27 4.29
N PRO A 27 11.39 -0.19 4.40
CA PRO A 27 10.56 -0.51 3.25
C PRO A 27 10.79 0.49 2.11
N PRO A 28 10.64 0.06 0.85
CA PRO A 28 10.76 0.96 -0.29
C PRO A 28 9.79 2.14 -0.15
N SER A 29 10.17 3.27 -0.73
CA SER A 29 9.35 4.48 -0.61
C SER A 29 7.98 4.34 -1.29
N HIS A 30 7.84 3.40 -2.22
CA HIS A 30 6.58 3.17 -2.92
C HIS A 30 5.64 2.23 -2.15
N TYR A 31 6.04 1.77 -0.96
CA TYR A 31 5.18 0.95 -0.11
C TYR A 31 4.51 1.83 0.93
N LYS A 32 3.20 1.63 1.09
CA LYS A 32 2.43 2.32 2.12
C LYS A 32 1.95 1.30 3.13
N GLU A 33 2.34 1.47 4.39
CA GLU A 33 1.89 0.56 5.45
C GLU A 33 0.39 0.73 5.68
N ILE A 34 -0.33 -0.39 5.76
CA ILE A 34 -1.77 -0.39 6.02
C ILE A 34 -2.06 -1.38 7.15
N GLU A 35 -3.22 -1.25 7.76
CA GLU A 35 -3.55 -2.05 8.95
C GLU A 35 -3.98 -3.47 8.62
N SER A 36 -4.60 -3.67 7.48
CA SER A 36 -5.11 -4.98 7.10
C SER A 36 -5.11 -5.14 5.58
N VAL A 37 -5.21 -6.38 5.14
CA VAL A 37 -5.32 -6.65 3.70
C VAL A 37 -6.68 -6.13 3.23
N ASP A 38 -6.65 -5.16 2.35
CA ASP A 38 -7.85 -4.52 1.84
C ASP A 38 -7.76 -4.44 0.32
N GLU A 39 -8.38 -5.42 -0.34
CA GLU A 39 -8.35 -5.50 -1.81
C GLU A 39 -9.05 -4.33 -2.47
N THR A 40 -9.92 -3.63 -1.75
CA THR A 40 -10.60 -2.47 -2.32
C THR A 40 -9.64 -1.30 -2.57
N LEU A 41 -8.47 -1.33 -1.93
CA LEU A 41 -7.46 -0.31 -2.16
C LEU A 41 -6.74 -0.49 -3.50
N ILE A 42 -6.78 -1.69 -4.06
CA ILE A 42 -6.13 -1.94 -5.35
C ILE A 42 -6.82 -1.11 -6.42
N GLY A 43 -6.05 -0.32 -7.13
CA GLY A 43 -6.58 0.61 -8.13
C GLY A 43 -6.87 2.00 -7.59
N LYS A 44 -6.74 2.20 -6.28
CA LYS A 44 -6.93 3.52 -5.68
C LYS A 44 -5.61 4.26 -5.58
N LYS A 45 -5.67 5.57 -5.57
CA LYS A 45 -4.50 6.43 -5.51
C LYS A 45 -4.31 6.98 -4.10
N TRP A 46 -3.08 6.95 -3.62
CA TRP A 46 -2.71 7.56 -2.34
C TRP A 46 -2.26 9.00 -2.58
N ASN A 47 -2.99 9.96 -2.01
CA ASN A 47 -2.71 11.38 -2.24
C ASN A 47 -1.80 12.00 -1.19
N GLY A 48 -1.29 11.18 -0.27
CA GLY A 48 -0.46 11.66 0.83
C GLY A 48 -1.19 11.72 2.16
N SER A 49 -2.52 11.71 2.14
CA SER A 49 -3.34 11.76 3.35
C SER A 49 -4.42 10.70 3.35
N SER A 50 -4.99 10.40 2.21
CA SER A 50 -6.08 9.42 2.13
C SER A 50 -6.09 8.75 0.76
N TRP A 51 -6.90 7.69 0.65
CA TRP A 51 -7.05 6.97 -0.60
C TRP A 51 -8.14 7.63 -1.45
N GLU A 52 -7.89 7.74 -2.74
CA GLU A 52 -8.84 8.31 -3.69
C GLU A 52 -9.16 7.29 -4.76
N GLU A 53 -10.40 7.35 -5.26
CA GLU A 53 -10.77 6.53 -6.39
C GLU A 53 -10.19 7.12 -7.66
N VAL A 54 -9.64 6.24 -8.50
CA VAL A 54 -9.12 6.63 -9.80
C VAL A 54 -10.13 6.13 -10.84
N SER A 55 -10.76 7.03 -11.51
CA SER A 55 -11.76 6.68 -12.51
C SER A 55 -11.21 6.73 -13.92
#